data_1f31304ea4e583cd34e8c2d8ce327983
#
_entry.id   1f31304ea4e583cd34e8c2d8ce327983
#
_cell.length_a   1.000
_cell.length_b   1.000
_cell.length_c   1.000
_cell.angle_alpha   90.00
_cell.angle_beta   90.00
_cell.angle_gamma   90.00
#
_symmetry.space_group_name_H-M   'P 1'
#
loop_
_entity.id
_entity.type
_entity.pdbx_description
1 polymer ?
#
loop_
_entity_poly.entity_id
_entity_poly.type
_entity_poly.pdbx_seq_one_letter_code
_entity_poly.pdbx_strand_id
1 'polypeptide(L)'
;MKKNLILSILTGLLLGFSWPTKGQSLLIFFSLVPLLILIRRVNDSNKKYKNTITFFLSYLSFFLWNLITTWWIYNSTEFGASFAILVNSSFYSLMMVIYRISLNIIPKITSEILLLSMWISFEKFHLNWDFSWPWLNLGNVFSDSIYFIQWYEYTGVFGGTLWIIV
;
A
#
# COMPACT_ATOMS: atom_id res chain seq x y z
N MET A 1 -15.64 -4.40 15.14
CA MET A 1 -15.22 -3.13 14.52
C MET A 1 -13.93 -2.60 15.11
N LYS A 2 -13.81 -2.39 16.43
CA LYS A 2 -12.58 -1.82 17.07
C LYS A 2 -11.27 -2.51 16.64
N LYS A 3 -11.23 -3.86 16.66
CA LYS A 3 -10.02 -4.61 16.25
C LYS A 3 -9.60 -4.34 14.78
N ASN A 4 -10.54 -4.21 13.86
CA ASN A 4 -10.23 -3.94 12.46
C ASN A 4 -9.75 -2.50 12.26
N LEU A 5 -10.29 -1.54 13.02
CA LEU A 5 -9.79 -0.16 13.01
C LEU A 5 -8.34 -0.09 13.50
N ILE A 6 -8.01 -0.82 14.58
CA ILE A 6 -6.63 -0.90 15.09
C ILE A 6 -5.68 -1.47 14.01
N LEU A 7 -6.07 -2.53 13.32
CA LEU A 7 -5.27 -3.13 12.25
C LEU A 7 -5.06 -2.17 11.08
N SER A 8 -6.09 -1.39 10.72
CA SER A 8 -6.01 -0.37 9.69
C SER A 8 -5.01 0.74 10.06
N ILE A 9 -5.13 1.29 11.27
CA ILE A 9 -4.22 2.33 11.77
C ILE A 9 -2.78 1.77 11.85
N LEU A 10 -2.61 0.56 12.38
CA LEU A 10 -1.30 -0.09 12.49
C LEU A 10 -0.63 -0.24 11.12
N THR A 11 -1.37 -0.64 10.09
CA THR A 11 -0.85 -0.71 8.71
C THR A 11 -0.36 0.66 8.25
N GLY A 12 -1.17 1.71 8.40
CA GLY A 12 -0.80 3.05 7.95
C GLY A 12 0.44 3.59 8.68
N LEU A 13 0.55 3.33 9.97
CA LEU A 13 1.72 3.71 10.77
C LEU A 13 2.96 2.91 10.37
N LEU A 14 2.86 1.59 10.22
CA LEU A 14 3.99 0.75 9.78
C LEU A 14 4.50 1.15 8.40
N LEU A 15 3.60 1.39 7.44
CA LEU A 15 3.96 1.90 6.12
C LEU A 15 4.63 3.28 6.23
N GLY A 16 4.03 4.22 6.97
CA GLY A 16 4.55 5.57 7.11
C GLY A 16 5.93 5.61 7.77
N PHE A 17 6.12 4.87 8.87
CA PHE A 17 7.40 4.82 9.59
C PHE A 17 8.45 3.91 8.94
N SER A 18 8.12 3.20 7.87
CA SER A 18 9.11 2.49 7.06
C SER A 18 9.90 3.44 6.15
N TRP A 19 9.38 4.62 5.84
CA TRP A 19 9.95 5.52 4.84
C TRP A 19 11.24 6.21 5.30
N PRO A 20 12.22 6.43 4.38
CA PRO A 20 13.61 6.70 4.73
C PRO A 20 13.86 8.01 5.49
N THR A 21 13.04 9.02 5.37
CA THR A 21 13.32 10.35 5.95
C THR A 21 13.55 10.35 7.47
N LYS A 22 12.94 9.43 8.21
CA LYS A 22 13.17 9.21 9.66
C LYS A 22 12.72 7.80 10.10
N GLY A 23 12.44 6.92 9.14
CA GLY A 23 11.86 5.62 9.39
C GLY A 23 12.89 4.49 9.46
N GLN A 24 12.36 3.31 9.71
CA GLN A 24 13.11 2.05 9.73
C GLN A 24 12.64 1.19 8.56
N SER A 25 13.41 1.13 7.48
CA SER A 25 13.03 0.45 6.24
C SER A 25 12.61 -1.02 6.42
N LEU A 26 13.18 -1.73 7.40
CA LEU A 26 12.82 -3.12 7.69
C LEU A 26 11.38 -3.31 8.18
N LEU A 27 10.72 -2.28 8.69
CA LEU A 27 9.30 -2.34 9.08
C LEU A 27 8.38 -2.63 7.90
N ILE A 28 8.84 -2.33 6.67
CA ILE A 28 8.05 -2.51 5.46
C ILE A 28 7.58 -3.95 5.27
N PHE A 29 8.42 -4.93 5.63
CA PHE A 29 8.09 -6.36 5.49
C PHE A 29 6.89 -6.79 6.34
N PHE A 30 6.59 -6.06 7.40
CA PHE A 30 5.46 -6.34 8.30
C PHE A 30 4.27 -5.41 8.06
N SER A 31 4.46 -4.37 7.25
CA SER A 31 3.51 -3.27 7.16
C SER A 31 2.15 -3.66 6.58
N LEU A 32 2.12 -4.54 5.60
CA LEU A 32 0.87 -5.00 4.96
C LEU A 32 0.18 -6.15 5.72
N VAL A 33 0.89 -6.83 6.62
CA VAL A 33 0.35 -7.99 7.35
C VAL A 33 -0.94 -7.66 8.12
N PRO A 34 -1.03 -6.56 8.91
CA PRO A 34 -2.27 -6.23 9.61
C PRO A 34 -3.43 -5.97 8.65
N LEU A 35 -3.18 -5.35 7.49
CA LEU A 35 -4.20 -5.09 6.48
C LEU A 35 -4.73 -6.39 5.86
N LEU A 36 -3.84 -7.32 5.52
CA LEU A 36 -4.23 -8.62 4.97
C LEU A 36 -5.06 -9.44 5.99
N ILE A 37 -4.68 -9.41 7.26
CA ILE A 37 -5.47 -10.01 8.35
C ILE A 37 -6.86 -9.36 8.45
N LEU A 38 -6.92 -8.03 8.38
CA LEU A 38 -8.17 -7.27 8.40
C LEU A 38 -9.09 -7.70 7.24
N ILE A 39 -8.55 -7.74 6.02
CA ILE A 39 -9.32 -8.09 4.82
C ILE A 39 -9.89 -9.50 4.93
N ARG A 40 -9.09 -10.48 5.38
CA ARG A 40 -9.56 -11.85 5.61
C ARG A 40 -10.66 -11.89 6.66
N ARG A 41 -10.51 -11.21 7.80
CA ARG A 41 -11.56 -11.11 8.83
C ARG A 41 -12.86 -10.49 8.30
N VAL A 42 -12.77 -9.48 7.46
CA VAL A 42 -13.94 -8.88 6.82
C VAL A 42 -14.56 -9.86 5.84
N ASN A 43 -13.75 -10.57 5.06
CA ASN A 43 -14.21 -11.55 4.10
C ASN A 43 -14.98 -12.69 4.78
N ASP A 44 -14.47 -13.22 5.89
CA ASP A 44 -15.06 -14.34 6.63
C ASP A 44 -16.24 -13.93 7.53
N SER A 45 -16.48 -12.64 7.67
CA SER A 45 -17.59 -12.13 8.49
C SER A 45 -18.95 -12.27 7.79
N ASN A 46 -20.05 -12.30 8.55
CA ASN A 46 -21.42 -12.28 8.00
C ASN A 46 -21.93 -10.88 7.67
N LYS A 47 -21.05 -9.89 7.48
CA LYS A 47 -21.47 -8.52 7.20
C LYS A 47 -21.96 -8.35 5.77
N LYS A 48 -22.99 -7.52 5.59
CA LYS A 48 -23.62 -7.27 4.29
C LYS A 48 -22.73 -6.42 3.35
N TYR A 49 -22.04 -5.44 3.87
CA TYR A 49 -21.30 -4.44 3.06
C TYR A 49 -19.78 -4.64 3.12
N LYS A 50 -19.31 -5.86 2.84
CA LYS A 50 -17.89 -6.21 2.94
C LYS A 50 -16.97 -5.34 2.07
N ASN A 51 -17.39 -5.02 0.84
CA ASN A 51 -16.61 -4.18 -0.08
C ASN A 51 -16.41 -2.77 0.49
N THR A 52 -17.51 -2.16 0.94
CA THR A 52 -17.50 -0.82 1.54
C THR A 52 -16.62 -0.78 2.80
N ILE A 53 -16.75 -1.80 3.67
CA ILE A 53 -15.94 -1.91 4.88
C ILE A 53 -14.45 -2.07 4.53
N THR A 54 -14.13 -2.92 3.57
CA THR A 54 -12.75 -3.11 3.09
C THR A 54 -12.21 -1.80 2.53
N PHE A 55 -12.97 -1.13 1.66
CA PHE A 55 -12.56 0.14 1.06
C PHE A 55 -12.20 1.18 2.14
N PHE A 56 -13.11 1.49 3.05
CA PHE A 56 -12.87 2.56 4.02
C PHE A 56 -11.78 2.23 5.04
N LEU A 57 -11.65 0.98 5.46
CA LEU A 57 -10.57 0.59 6.37
C LEU A 57 -9.21 0.57 5.66
N SER A 58 -9.13 0.12 4.41
CA SER A 58 -7.91 0.21 3.61
C SER A 58 -7.58 1.67 3.28
N TYR A 59 -8.60 2.49 2.99
CA TYR A 59 -8.44 3.91 2.76
C TYR A 59 -7.80 4.63 3.95
N LEU A 60 -8.25 4.33 5.16
CA LEU A 60 -7.63 4.88 6.36
C LEU A 60 -6.15 4.48 6.47
N SER A 61 -5.81 3.23 6.16
CA SER A 61 -4.42 2.76 6.17
C SER A 61 -3.55 3.55 5.17
N PHE A 62 -3.99 3.63 3.92
CA PHE A 62 -3.22 4.28 2.86
C PHE A 62 -3.26 5.81 2.97
N PHE A 63 -4.33 6.38 3.49
CA PHE A 63 -4.39 7.80 3.80
C PHE A 63 -3.35 8.20 4.86
N LEU A 64 -3.25 7.44 5.95
CA LEU A 64 -2.23 7.66 6.97
C LEU A 64 -0.82 7.50 6.40
N TRP A 65 -0.58 6.47 5.58
CA TRP A 65 0.68 6.29 4.89
C TRP A 65 1.04 7.49 4.03
N ASN A 66 0.18 7.87 3.09
CA ASN A 66 0.39 9.04 2.23
C ASN A 66 0.61 10.32 3.05
N LEU A 67 -0.21 10.55 4.06
CA LEU A 67 -0.11 11.74 4.91
C LEU A 67 1.25 11.82 5.62
N ILE A 68 1.73 10.71 6.19
CA ILE A 68 3.00 10.67 6.92
C ILE A 68 4.20 10.86 5.98
N THR A 69 4.14 10.29 4.77
CA THR A 69 5.29 10.24 3.86
C THR A 69 5.35 11.41 2.89
N THR A 70 4.21 12.00 2.52
CA THR A 70 4.14 12.99 1.42
C THR A 70 3.56 14.36 1.84
N TRP A 71 3.38 14.60 3.13
CA TRP A 71 2.87 15.87 3.66
C TRP A 71 3.66 17.10 3.18
N TRP A 72 4.96 16.96 2.96
CA TRP A 72 5.88 18.02 2.55
C TRP A 72 5.52 18.64 1.19
N ILE A 73 4.78 17.94 0.33
CA ILE A 73 4.32 18.46 -0.96
C ILE A 73 3.35 19.64 -0.77
N TYR A 74 2.68 19.71 0.37
CA TYR A 74 1.84 20.84 0.75
C TYR A 74 2.58 22.18 0.65
N ASN A 75 3.87 22.19 0.94
CA ASN A 75 4.71 23.39 0.83
C ASN A 75 4.89 23.89 -0.62
N SER A 76 4.70 23.01 -1.62
CA SER A 76 4.78 23.37 -3.04
C SER A 76 3.41 23.67 -3.63
N THR A 77 2.40 22.88 -3.27
CA THR A 77 1.02 23.03 -3.77
C THR A 77 0.04 22.39 -2.79
N GLU A 78 -0.79 23.21 -2.15
CA GLU A 78 -1.79 22.76 -1.18
C GLU A 78 -2.85 21.87 -1.82
N PHE A 79 -3.38 22.32 -2.97
CA PHE A 79 -4.39 21.56 -3.71
C PHE A 79 -3.81 20.27 -4.29
N GLY A 80 -2.62 20.33 -4.90
CA GLY A 80 -1.97 19.17 -5.48
C GLY A 80 -1.65 18.10 -4.43
N ALA A 81 -1.13 18.48 -3.27
CA ALA A 81 -0.86 17.56 -2.15
C ALA A 81 -2.15 16.88 -1.66
N SER A 82 -3.20 17.66 -1.40
CA SER A 82 -4.49 17.14 -0.95
C SER A 82 -5.09 16.18 -1.97
N PHE A 83 -5.10 16.57 -3.25
CA PHE A 83 -5.58 15.73 -4.34
C PHE A 83 -4.80 14.42 -4.42
N ALA A 84 -3.48 14.47 -4.41
CA ALA A 84 -2.63 13.27 -4.50
C ALA A 84 -2.86 12.32 -3.35
N ILE A 85 -2.87 12.81 -2.10
CA ILE A 85 -3.10 11.97 -0.90
C ILE A 85 -4.45 11.26 -0.98
N LEU A 86 -5.52 11.98 -1.35
CA LEU A 86 -6.87 11.42 -1.42
C LEU A 86 -7.01 10.41 -2.56
N VAL A 87 -6.50 10.74 -3.75
CA VAL A 87 -6.62 9.90 -4.94
C VAL A 87 -5.76 8.64 -4.83
N ASN A 88 -4.50 8.76 -4.41
CA ASN A 88 -3.62 7.60 -4.21
C ASN A 88 -4.19 6.63 -3.19
N SER A 89 -4.69 7.15 -2.06
CA SER A 89 -5.34 6.31 -1.04
C SER A 89 -6.54 5.56 -1.59
N SER A 90 -7.29 6.18 -2.50
CA SER A 90 -8.44 5.55 -3.16
C SER A 90 -8.02 4.41 -4.09
N PHE A 91 -6.99 4.60 -4.92
CA PHE A 91 -6.50 3.56 -5.83
C PHE A 91 -6.00 2.32 -5.08
N TYR A 92 -5.14 2.50 -4.08
CA TYR A 92 -4.69 1.37 -3.25
C TYR A 92 -5.86 0.66 -2.56
N SER A 93 -6.87 1.42 -2.11
CA SER A 93 -8.05 0.84 -1.46
C SER A 93 -8.93 0.04 -2.41
N LEU A 94 -9.07 0.49 -3.65
CA LEU A 94 -9.76 -0.27 -4.70
C LEU A 94 -9.05 -1.59 -5.01
N MET A 95 -7.72 -1.60 -5.07
CA MET A 95 -6.95 -2.85 -5.21
C MET A 95 -7.24 -3.82 -4.07
N MET A 96 -7.34 -3.35 -2.82
CA MET A 96 -7.70 -4.18 -1.67
C MET A 96 -9.12 -4.74 -1.77
N VAL A 97 -10.07 -3.98 -2.32
CA VAL A 97 -11.42 -4.48 -2.59
C VAL A 97 -11.40 -5.58 -3.65
N ILE A 98 -10.65 -5.40 -4.75
CA ILE A 98 -10.50 -6.43 -5.79
C ILE A 98 -9.87 -7.68 -5.20
N TYR A 99 -8.80 -7.54 -4.42
CA TYR A 99 -8.18 -8.67 -3.72
C TYR A 99 -9.17 -9.39 -2.81
N ARG A 100 -9.98 -8.68 -2.01
CA ARG A 100 -11.01 -9.31 -1.18
C ARG A 100 -12.05 -10.08 -2.02
N ILE A 101 -12.47 -9.52 -3.16
CA ILE A 101 -13.42 -10.19 -4.05
C ILE A 101 -12.79 -11.47 -4.61
N SER A 102 -11.54 -11.43 -5.04
CA SER A 102 -10.83 -12.57 -5.61
C SER A 102 -10.74 -13.76 -4.64
N LEU A 103 -10.61 -13.52 -3.33
CA LEU A 103 -10.57 -14.57 -2.31
C LEU A 103 -11.81 -15.49 -2.29
N ASN A 104 -12.93 -15.07 -2.90
CA ASN A 104 -14.14 -15.89 -3.01
C ASN A 104 -14.33 -16.53 -4.40
N ILE A 105 -13.48 -16.22 -5.36
CA ILE A 105 -13.66 -16.63 -6.76
C ILE A 105 -12.55 -17.59 -7.19
N ILE A 106 -11.32 -17.34 -6.73
CA ILE A 106 -10.14 -18.10 -7.10
C ILE A 106 -9.37 -18.58 -5.86
N PRO A 107 -8.49 -19.59 -6.00
CA PRO A 107 -7.67 -20.08 -4.90
C PRO A 107 -6.87 -18.97 -4.23
N LYS A 108 -6.65 -19.09 -2.91
CA LYS A 108 -5.95 -18.08 -2.11
C LYS A 108 -4.60 -17.67 -2.69
N ILE A 109 -3.78 -18.64 -3.08
CA ILE A 109 -2.45 -18.37 -3.66
C ILE A 109 -2.57 -17.55 -4.95
N THR A 110 -3.56 -17.83 -5.79
CA THR A 110 -3.82 -17.07 -7.02
C THR A 110 -4.30 -15.65 -6.71
N SER A 111 -5.08 -15.47 -5.64
CA SER A 111 -5.49 -14.13 -5.18
C SER A 111 -4.29 -13.30 -4.67
N GLU A 112 -3.32 -13.95 -4.02
CA GLU A 112 -2.09 -13.31 -3.55
C GLU A 112 -1.20 -12.90 -4.74
N ILE A 113 -1.07 -13.76 -5.74
CA ILE A 113 -0.38 -13.43 -7.00
C ILE A 113 -1.10 -12.30 -7.75
N LEU A 114 -2.42 -12.31 -7.77
CA LEU A 114 -3.21 -11.21 -8.36
C LEU A 114 -2.94 -9.88 -7.65
N LEU A 115 -2.93 -9.87 -6.31
CA LEU A 115 -2.61 -8.67 -5.54
C LEU A 115 -1.22 -8.13 -5.88
N LEU A 116 -0.21 -9.00 -5.91
CA LEU A 116 1.16 -8.66 -6.29
C LEU A 116 1.23 -8.07 -7.71
N SER A 117 0.58 -8.74 -8.66
CA SER A 117 0.56 -8.29 -10.06
C SER A 117 -0.13 -6.94 -10.22
N MET A 118 -1.27 -6.74 -9.55
CA MET A 118 -1.97 -5.44 -9.54
C MET A 118 -1.11 -4.34 -8.92
N TRP A 119 -0.39 -4.65 -7.85
CA TRP A 119 0.46 -3.65 -7.17
C TRP A 119 1.59 -3.18 -8.07
N ILE A 120 2.37 -4.10 -8.63
CA ILE A 120 3.48 -3.77 -9.54
C ILE A 120 2.98 -3.07 -10.81
N SER A 121 1.86 -3.55 -11.37
CA SER A 121 1.24 -2.91 -12.55
C SER A 121 0.78 -1.48 -12.25
N PHE A 122 0.21 -1.25 -11.09
CA PHE A 122 -0.21 0.06 -10.65
C PHE A 122 0.99 1.00 -10.43
N GLU A 123 2.04 0.55 -9.75
CA GLU A 123 3.27 1.33 -9.60
C GLU A 123 3.86 1.72 -10.96
N LYS A 124 3.92 0.77 -11.91
CA LYS A 124 4.41 1.04 -13.26
C LYS A 124 3.53 2.04 -14.02
N PHE A 125 2.20 1.87 -13.94
CA PHE A 125 1.25 2.82 -14.51
C PHE A 125 1.43 4.21 -13.91
N HIS A 126 1.58 4.27 -12.60
CA HIS A 126 1.68 5.51 -11.82
C HIS A 126 2.94 6.33 -12.12
N LEU A 127 3.96 5.71 -12.73
CA LEU A 127 5.15 6.41 -13.21
C LEU A 127 4.96 7.06 -14.59
N ASN A 128 3.96 6.62 -15.39
CA ASN A 128 3.89 6.92 -16.82
C ASN A 128 2.59 7.63 -17.25
N TRP A 129 1.82 8.17 -16.32
CA TRP A 129 0.62 8.95 -16.63
C TRP A 129 0.79 10.43 -16.25
N ASP A 130 -0.17 11.30 -16.62
CA ASP A 130 -0.07 12.76 -16.43
C ASP A 130 0.08 13.19 -14.96
N PHE A 131 -0.44 12.38 -14.01
CA PHE A 131 -0.30 12.60 -12.57
C PHE A 131 0.72 11.64 -11.98
N SER A 132 1.89 11.52 -12.60
CA SER A 132 2.92 10.59 -12.15
C SER A 132 3.30 10.79 -10.67
N TRP A 133 3.45 9.69 -9.92
CA TRP A 133 3.67 9.70 -8.49
C TRP A 133 4.71 8.66 -8.08
N PRO A 134 5.99 8.93 -8.28
CA PRO A 134 7.05 7.95 -8.03
C PRO A 134 7.38 7.74 -6.55
N TRP A 135 6.91 8.62 -5.68
CA TRP A 135 7.36 8.71 -4.29
C TRP A 135 7.03 7.49 -3.42
N LEU A 136 5.94 6.79 -3.72
CA LEU A 136 5.41 5.71 -2.90
C LEU A 136 5.54 4.31 -3.51
N ASN A 137 6.42 4.12 -4.49
CA ASN A 137 6.79 2.77 -4.90
C ASN A 137 7.44 2.05 -3.71
N LEU A 138 6.94 0.86 -3.35
CA LEU A 138 7.43 0.17 -2.15
C LEU A 138 8.94 -0.06 -2.17
N GLY A 139 9.49 -0.38 -3.34
CA GLY A 139 10.93 -0.57 -3.48
C GLY A 139 11.78 0.66 -3.12
N ASN A 140 11.21 1.87 -3.13
CA ASN A 140 11.91 3.09 -2.76
C ASN A 140 12.18 3.20 -1.24
N VAL A 141 11.54 2.37 -0.43
CA VAL A 141 11.71 2.39 1.03
C VAL A 141 13.17 2.16 1.46
N PHE A 142 13.98 1.51 0.63
CA PHE A 142 15.37 1.21 0.90
C PHE A 142 16.35 2.25 0.35
N SER A 143 15.90 3.42 -0.13
CA SER A 143 16.76 4.43 -0.75
C SER A 143 17.90 4.91 0.14
N ASP A 144 17.73 4.94 1.45
CA ASP A 144 18.79 5.26 2.43
C ASP A 144 19.61 4.03 2.86
N SER A 145 19.22 2.84 2.42
CA SER A 145 19.83 1.56 2.81
C SER A 145 20.43 0.84 1.60
N ILE A 146 21.29 1.53 0.87
CA ILE A 146 21.86 1.10 -0.44
C ILE A 146 22.45 -0.30 -0.40
N TYR A 147 23.03 -0.72 0.74
CA TYR A 147 23.61 -2.07 0.89
C TYR A 147 22.60 -3.21 0.68
N PHE A 148 21.31 -2.98 0.95
CA PHE A 148 20.27 -3.99 0.77
C PHE A 148 19.79 -4.10 -0.68
N ILE A 149 20.06 -3.11 -1.52
CA ILE A 149 19.44 -2.96 -2.85
C ILE A 149 20.46 -2.96 -4.01
N GLN A 150 21.66 -3.47 -3.81
CA GLN A 150 22.68 -3.55 -4.88
C GLN A 150 22.20 -4.33 -6.11
N TRP A 151 21.30 -5.30 -5.89
CA TRP A 151 20.69 -6.10 -6.94
C TRP A 151 19.61 -5.36 -7.75
N TYR A 152 19.24 -4.12 -7.37
CA TYR A 152 18.29 -3.30 -8.15
C TYR A 152 18.83 -2.95 -9.53
N GLU A 153 20.12 -3.03 -9.77
CA GLU A 153 20.68 -2.83 -11.11
C GLU A 153 20.14 -3.85 -12.12
N TYR A 154 19.72 -5.05 -11.65
CA TYR A 154 19.15 -6.10 -12.51
C TYR A 154 17.62 -6.05 -12.59
N THR A 155 16.95 -5.64 -11.56
CA THR A 155 15.48 -5.76 -11.44
C THR A 155 14.75 -4.43 -11.35
N GLY A 156 15.48 -3.35 -11.13
CA GLY A 156 14.93 -2.03 -10.83
C GLY A 156 14.16 -2.00 -9.50
N VAL A 157 13.48 -0.90 -9.26
CA VAL A 157 12.67 -0.66 -8.05
C VAL A 157 11.52 -1.65 -7.90
N PHE A 158 10.99 -2.17 -9.00
CA PHE A 158 9.88 -3.15 -8.97
C PHE A 158 10.30 -4.50 -8.41
N GLY A 159 11.58 -4.88 -8.56
CA GLY A 159 12.12 -6.03 -7.85
C GLY A 159 12.07 -5.84 -6.34
N GLY A 160 12.32 -4.63 -5.84
CA GLY A 160 12.16 -4.27 -4.44
C GLY A 160 10.72 -4.41 -3.96
N THR A 161 9.77 -3.93 -4.75
CA THR A 161 8.34 -4.13 -4.47
C THR A 161 7.97 -5.60 -4.41
N LEU A 162 8.45 -6.40 -5.36
CA LEU A 162 8.28 -7.86 -5.34
C LEU A 162 8.83 -8.47 -4.05
N TRP A 163 10.04 -8.12 -3.67
CA TRP A 163 10.71 -8.62 -2.46
C TRP A 163 9.96 -8.30 -1.17
N ILE A 164 9.32 -7.15 -1.10
CA ILE A 164 8.54 -6.73 0.08
C ILE A 164 7.22 -7.50 0.21
N ILE A 165 6.57 -7.80 -0.91
CA ILE A 165 5.21 -8.39 -0.90
C ILE A 165 5.25 -9.92 -0.78
N VAL A 166 6.33 -10.58 -1.24
CA VAL A 166 6.53 -12.04 -1.20
C VAL A 166 7.09 -12.50 0.13
#